data_854715ee0bbc750e59301b300160acfb
#
_entry.id   854715ee0bbc750e59301b300160acfb
#
_cell.length_a   1.000
_cell.length_b   1.000
_cell.length_c   1.000
_cell.angle_alpha   90.00
_cell.angle_beta   90.00
_cell.angle_gamma   90.00
#
_symmetry.space_group_name_H-M   'P 1'
#
loop_
_entity.id
_entity.type
_entity.pdbx_description
1 polymer ?
#
loop_
_entity_poly.entity_id
_entity_poly.type
_entity_poly.pdbx_seq_one_letter_code
_entity_poly.pdbx_strand_id
1 'polypeptide(L)'
;GQKTKMAAECNIKTKDFKLEASTDQETLLKLIDEHNNDSSVHGILVQLPLPKQIDERKVIDAIVVEKDVDGFHAINAGRLSIGGDMLKKAFIPCTPLGSLLLLKDHVEDLKGKSAVVIGRSNIVGKPMSQLLIEESCTVTVVHSKTKEIEKVCSQADIIAVSYTHLRAHETQR
;
A
#
# COMPACT_ATOMS: atom_id res chain seq x y z
N GLY A 1 5.30 -10.12 -16.93
CA GLY A 1 4.18 -9.17 -16.72
C GLY A 1 4.62 -7.72 -16.82
N GLN A 2 3.72 -6.77 -16.63
CA GLN A 2 4.04 -5.34 -16.73
C GLN A 2 5.10 -4.90 -15.71
N LYS A 3 5.03 -5.41 -14.48
CA LYS A 3 6.04 -5.15 -13.43
C LYS A 3 7.44 -5.59 -13.85
N THR A 4 7.59 -6.77 -14.43
CA THR A 4 8.88 -7.31 -14.90
C THR A 4 9.47 -6.47 -16.03
N LYS A 5 8.61 -5.96 -16.94
CA LYS A 5 9.04 -5.07 -18.03
C LYS A 5 9.58 -3.75 -17.46
N MET A 6 8.82 -3.10 -16.57
CA MET A 6 9.24 -1.84 -15.95
C MET A 6 10.51 -2.00 -15.10
N ALA A 7 10.64 -3.12 -14.37
CA ALA A 7 11.85 -3.43 -13.64
C ALA A 7 13.09 -3.50 -14.55
N ALA A 8 12.97 -4.17 -15.71
CA ALA A 8 14.04 -4.25 -16.68
C ALA A 8 14.43 -2.88 -17.24
N GLU A 9 13.46 -2.00 -17.51
CA GLU A 9 13.72 -0.61 -17.94
C GLU A 9 14.47 0.20 -16.89
N CYS A 10 14.27 -0.13 -15.59
CA CYS A 10 14.99 0.47 -14.46
C CYS A 10 16.29 -0.27 -14.10
N ASN A 11 16.77 -1.22 -14.91
CA ASN A 11 17.92 -2.07 -14.61
C ASN A 11 17.78 -2.91 -13.31
N ILE A 12 16.55 -3.24 -12.92
CA ILE A 12 16.26 -4.12 -11.78
C ILE A 12 16.12 -5.55 -12.30
N LYS A 13 16.95 -6.45 -11.78
CA LYS A 13 16.82 -7.88 -12.07
C LYS A 13 15.67 -8.47 -11.24
N THR A 14 14.79 -9.23 -11.87
CA THR A 14 13.66 -9.88 -11.21
C THR A 14 13.77 -11.40 -11.30
N LYS A 15 13.35 -12.08 -10.22
CA LYS A 15 13.09 -13.52 -10.18
C LYS A 15 11.60 -13.70 -9.89
N ASP A 16 10.82 -14.23 -10.83
CA ASP A 16 9.38 -14.42 -10.68
C ASP A 16 9.08 -15.88 -10.32
N PHE A 17 8.43 -16.12 -9.21
CA PHE A 17 7.98 -17.43 -8.76
C PHE A 17 6.47 -17.54 -8.94
N LYS A 18 6.04 -18.40 -9.86
CA LYS A 18 4.63 -18.72 -10.06
C LYS A 18 4.33 -20.02 -9.33
N LEU A 19 3.79 -19.89 -8.13
CA LEU A 19 3.40 -21.03 -7.31
C LEU A 19 1.99 -21.49 -7.66
N GLU A 20 1.74 -22.79 -7.52
CA GLU A 20 0.42 -23.38 -7.72
C GLU A 20 -0.55 -22.89 -6.64
N ALA A 21 -1.84 -22.79 -7.00
CA ALA A 21 -2.87 -22.36 -6.05
C ALA A 21 -3.02 -23.28 -4.83
N SER A 22 -2.55 -24.52 -4.94
CA SER A 22 -2.50 -25.53 -3.88
C SER A 22 -1.29 -25.42 -2.97
N THR A 23 -0.35 -24.51 -3.23
CA THR A 23 0.85 -24.32 -2.41
C THR A 23 0.45 -24.06 -0.96
N ASP A 24 1.10 -24.76 -0.03
CA ASP A 24 0.91 -24.58 1.39
C ASP A 24 1.73 -23.41 1.93
N GLN A 25 1.37 -22.99 3.14
CA GLN A 25 2.02 -21.86 3.80
C GLN A 25 3.48 -22.13 4.12
N GLU A 26 3.84 -23.33 4.50
CA GLU A 26 5.22 -23.68 4.90
C GLU A 26 6.17 -23.57 3.71
N THR A 27 5.76 -24.03 2.55
CA THR A 27 6.51 -23.92 1.29
C THR A 27 6.77 -22.45 0.93
N LEU A 28 5.74 -21.58 1.04
CA LEU A 28 5.91 -20.16 0.77
C LEU A 28 6.84 -19.49 1.80
N LEU A 29 6.71 -19.81 3.09
CA LEU A 29 7.57 -19.25 4.14
C LEU A 29 9.03 -19.67 3.97
N LYS A 30 9.31 -20.91 3.57
CA LYS A 30 10.68 -21.37 3.26
C LYS A 30 11.27 -20.59 2.10
N LEU A 31 10.50 -20.38 1.03
CA LEU A 31 10.94 -19.58 -0.11
C LEU A 31 11.27 -18.13 0.28
N ILE A 32 10.47 -17.52 1.16
CA ILE A 32 10.74 -16.19 1.69
C ILE A 32 12.01 -16.19 2.53
N ASP A 33 12.20 -17.17 3.41
CA ASP A 33 13.38 -17.27 4.26
C ASP A 33 14.67 -17.43 3.43
N GLU A 34 14.66 -18.26 2.40
CA GLU A 34 15.78 -18.39 1.46
C GLU A 34 16.16 -17.03 0.84
N HIS A 35 15.17 -16.24 0.43
CA HIS A 35 15.41 -14.92 -0.18
C HIS A 35 15.72 -13.82 0.84
N ASN A 36 15.24 -13.94 2.07
CA ASN A 36 15.67 -13.09 3.16
C ASN A 36 17.17 -13.21 3.42
N ASN A 37 17.70 -14.45 3.35
CA ASN A 37 19.11 -14.77 3.62
C ASN A 37 20.03 -14.59 2.40
N ASP A 38 19.49 -14.38 1.20
CA ASP A 38 20.27 -14.12 -0.02
C ASP A 38 20.64 -12.63 -0.11
N SER A 39 21.93 -12.30 0.06
CA SER A 39 22.44 -10.94 -0.02
C SER A 39 22.32 -10.31 -1.41
N SER A 40 22.11 -11.10 -2.45
CA SER A 40 21.87 -10.60 -3.82
C SER A 40 20.42 -10.18 -4.06
N VAL A 41 19.51 -10.50 -3.14
CA VAL A 41 18.09 -10.10 -3.17
C VAL A 41 17.90 -8.87 -2.30
N HIS A 42 17.50 -7.76 -2.92
CA HIS A 42 17.32 -6.46 -2.25
C HIS A 42 15.86 -6.14 -1.93
N GLY A 43 14.91 -6.89 -2.49
CA GLY A 43 13.49 -6.69 -2.25
C GLY A 43 12.68 -7.95 -2.54
N ILE A 44 11.65 -8.16 -1.73
CA ILE A 44 10.71 -9.27 -1.84
C ILE A 44 9.31 -8.69 -1.94
N LEU A 45 8.57 -9.15 -2.94
CA LEU A 45 7.17 -8.79 -3.15
C LEU A 45 6.33 -10.05 -3.22
N VAL A 46 5.33 -10.15 -2.36
CA VAL A 46 4.34 -11.23 -2.41
C VAL A 46 3.02 -10.68 -2.94
N GLN A 47 2.62 -11.14 -4.12
CA GLN A 47 1.41 -10.64 -4.76
C GLN A 47 0.15 -11.05 -3.99
N LEU A 48 -0.59 -10.07 -3.51
CA LEU A 48 -1.88 -10.25 -2.84
C LEU A 48 -3.05 -10.19 -3.87
N PRO A 49 -4.20 -10.83 -3.57
CA PRO A 49 -4.50 -11.66 -2.39
C PRO A 49 -3.89 -13.08 -2.49
N LEU A 50 -3.62 -13.68 -1.34
CA LEU A 50 -3.16 -15.06 -1.25
C LEU A 50 -4.32 -16.07 -1.22
N PRO A 51 -4.09 -17.35 -1.58
CA PRO A 51 -5.06 -18.42 -1.39
C PRO A 51 -5.50 -18.56 0.07
N LYS A 52 -6.75 -19.00 0.29
CA LYS A 52 -7.38 -19.03 1.63
C LYS A 52 -6.66 -19.89 2.68
N GLN A 53 -5.88 -20.88 2.26
CA GLN A 53 -5.09 -21.74 3.14
C GLN A 53 -3.83 -21.07 3.68
N ILE A 54 -3.48 -19.88 3.17
CA ILE A 54 -2.28 -19.13 3.57
C ILE A 54 -2.70 -17.95 4.42
N ASP A 55 -2.10 -17.80 5.58
CA ASP A 55 -2.24 -16.64 6.44
C ASP A 55 -1.40 -15.47 5.89
N GLU A 56 -2.06 -14.53 5.25
CA GLU A 56 -1.44 -13.37 4.63
C GLU A 56 -0.57 -12.57 5.62
N ARG A 57 -1.02 -12.46 6.89
CA ARG A 57 -0.28 -11.71 7.90
C ARG A 57 1.04 -12.39 8.24
N LYS A 58 1.05 -13.71 8.42
CA LYS A 58 2.27 -14.47 8.68
C LYS A 58 3.27 -14.36 7.54
N VAL A 59 2.78 -14.33 6.30
CA VAL A 59 3.62 -14.19 5.11
C VAL A 59 4.27 -12.80 5.06
N ILE A 60 3.50 -11.75 5.28
CA ILE A 60 4.02 -10.37 5.31
C ILE A 60 5.05 -10.21 6.44
N ASP A 61 4.75 -10.73 7.64
CA ASP A 61 5.64 -10.61 8.80
C ASP A 61 6.91 -11.48 8.67
N ALA A 62 6.93 -12.46 7.77
CA ALA A 62 8.12 -13.26 7.49
C ALA A 62 9.13 -12.56 6.58
N ILE A 63 8.73 -11.54 5.84
CA ILE A 63 9.67 -10.75 5.02
C ILE A 63 10.49 -9.85 5.95
N VAL A 64 11.82 -9.86 5.82
CA VAL A 64 12.65 -8.92 6.59
C VAL A 64 12.33 -7.48 6.18
N VAL A 65 12.26 -6.59 7.15
CA VAL A 65 11.77 -5.20 6.98
C VAL A 65 12.49 -4.45 5.87
N GLU A 66 13.78 -4.69 5.73
CA GLU A 66 14.66 -4.06 4.75
C GLU A 66 14.42 -4.55 3.31
N LYS A 67 13.68 -5.67 3.14
CA LYS A 67 13.31 -6.22 1.84
C LYS A 67 11.80 -6.15 1.55
N ASP A 68 10.99 -5.61 2.47
CA ASP A 68 9.55 -5.41 2.31
C ASP A 68 9.28 -4.20 1.39
N VAL A 69 9.44 -4.39 0.09
CA VAL A 69 9.29 -3.30 -0.89
C VAL A 69 7.85 -2.82 -1.09
N ASP A 70 6.86 -3.56 -0.64
CA ASP A 70 5.45 -3.14 -0.63
C ASP A 70 5.08 -2.29 0.60
N GLY A 71 5.93 -2.29 1.65
CA GLY A 71 5.70 -1.52 2.88
C GLY A 71 4.55 -2.04 3.74
N PHE A 72 4.23 -3.33 3.67
CA PHE A 72 3.10 -3.93 4.39
C PHE A 72 3.48 -4.52 5.75
N HIS A 73 4.78 -4.69 6.01
CA HIS A 73 5.28 -5.18 7.30
C HIS A 73 4.91 -4.18 8.42
N ALA A 74 4.58 -4.72 9.61
CA ALA A 74 4.15 -3.90 10.75
C ALA A 74 5.12 -2.78 11.11
N ILE A 75 6.42 -3.03 10.98
CA ILE A 75 7.46 -2.02 11.27
C ILE A 75 7.42 -0.88 10.25
N ASN A 76 7.27 -1.17 8.94
CA ASN A 76 7.13 -0.13 7.93
C ASN A 76 5.83 0.67 8.10
N ALA A 77 4.72 -0.01 8.42
CA ALA A 77 3.46 0.65 8.76
C ALA A 77 3.59 1.54 10.02
N GLY A 78 4.33 1.08 11.03
CA GLY A 78 4.65 1.86 12.23
C GLY A 78 5.52 3.09 11.92
N ARG A 79 6.56 2.92 11.10
CA ARG A 79 7.44 4.01 10.64
C ARG A 79 6.64 5.08 9.88
N LEU A 80 5.74 4.66 8.99
CA LEU A 80 4.84 5.56 8.28
C LEU A 80 3.91 6.31 9.24
N SER A 81 3.35 5.61 10.24
CA SER A 81 2.44 6.22 11.22
C SER A 81 3.11 7.20 12.17
N ILE A 82 4.40 6.99 12.49
CA ILE A 82 5.19 7.91 13.33
C ILE A 82 5.56 9.17 12.54
N GLY A 83 5.80 9.04 11.24
CA GLY A 83 6.17 10.16 10.39
C GLY A 83 7.60 10.67 10.58
N GLY A 84 7.89 11.87 10.10
CA GLY A 84 9.17 12.55 10.28
C GLY A 84 10.38 11.72 9.85
N ASP A 85 11.39 11.61 10.71
CA ASP A 85 12.60 10.85 10.40
C ASP A 85 12.38 9.34 10.27
N MET A 86 11.33 8.80 10.89
CA MET A 86 10.97 7.38 10.73
C MET A 86 10.40 7.10 9.36
N LEU A 87 9.68 8.06 8.76
CA LEU A 87 9.16 7.95 7.40
C LEU A 87 10.26 7.76 6.37
N LYS A 88 11.41 8.44 6.53
CA LYS A 88 12.58 8.29 5.66
C LYS A 88 13.18 6.88 5.64
N LYS A 89 12.89 6.08 6.67
CA LYS A 89 13.34 4.69 6.82
C LYS A 89 12.25 3.67 6.45
N ALA A 90 11.06 4.12 6.07
CA ALA A 90 9.94 3.26 5.74
C ALA A 90 9.91 2.95 4.25
N PHE A 91 9.60 1.70 3.90
CA PHE A 91 8.97 1.44 2.62
C PHE A 91 7.49 1.82 2.72
N ILE A 92 7.03 2.59 1.76
CA ILE A 92 5.66 3.09 1.73
C ILE A 92 4.91 2.36 0.62
N PRO A 93 3.68 1.87 0.87
CA PRO A 93 2.87 1.24 -0.17
C PRO A 93 2.76 2.11 -1.42
N CYS A 94 3.05 1.52 -2.59
CA CYS A 94 3.19 2.27 -3.85
C CYS A 94 1.90 2.97 -4.28
N THR A 95 0.73 2.36 -4.06
CA THR A 95 -0.55 2.96 -4.47
C THR A 95 -0.87 4.26 -3.73
N PRO A 96 -0.84 4.33 -2.38
CA PRO A 96 -1.07 5.59 -1.68
C PRO A 96 0.04 6.61 -1.94
N LEU A 97 1.31 6.18 -2.05
CA LEU A 97 2.40 7.09 -2.38
C LEU A 97 2.24 7.71 -3.77
N GLY A 98 1.93 6.89 -4.78
CA GLY A 98 1.66 7.38 -6.14
C GLY A 98 0.45 8.31 -6.21
N SER A 99 -0.59 8.03 -5.43
CA SER A 99 -1.76 8.91 -5.31
C SER A 99 -1.41 10.25 -4.68
N LEU A 100 -0.55 10.26 -3.64
CA LEU A 100 -0.06 11.50 -3.04
C LEU A 100 0.77 12.32 -4.03
N LEU A 101 1.69 11.67 -4.75
CA LEU A 101 2.50 12.36 -5.77
C LEU A 101 1.63 13.00 -6.84
N LEU A 102 0.65 12.27 -7.36
CA LEU A 102 -0.31 12.81 -8.32
C LEU A 102 -1.12 13.98 -7.74
N LEU A 103 -1.54 13.89 -6.48
CA LEU A 103 -2.25 14.97 -5.80
C LEU A 103 -1.38 16.22 -5.69
N LYS A 104 -0.10 16.09 -5.35
CA LYS A 104 0.86 17.21 -5.25
C LYS A 104 1.15 17.88 -6.59
N ASP A 105 1.02 17.18 -7.69
CA ASP A 105 1.14 17.76 -9.04
C ASP A 105 -0.05 18.66 -9.40
N HIS A 106 -1.21 18.45 -8.76
CA HIS A 106 -2.45 19.18 -9.08
C HIS A 106 -2.88 20.15 -8.00
N VAL A 107 -2.39 20.02 -6.78
CA VAL A 107 -2.76 20.86 -5.64
C VAL A 107 -1.49 21.47 -5.05
N GLU A 108 -1.35 22.78 -5.21
CA GLU A 108 -0.14 23.54 -4.84
C GLU A 108 0.17 23.45 -3.33
N ASP A 109 -0.86 23.53 -2.47
CA ASP A 109 -0.68 23.42 -1.01
C ASP A 109 -1.76 22.52 -0.40
N LEU A 110 -1.32 21.51 0.32
CA LEU A 110 -2.19 20.56 1.01
C LEU A 110 -2.44 20.93 2.48
N LYS A 111 -1.67 21.88 3.05
CA LYS A 111 -1.76 22.24 4.45
C LYS A 111 -3.16 22.76 4.80
N GLY A 112 -3.70 22.25 5.89
CA GLY A 112 -5.01 22.65 6.41
C GLY A 112 -6.21 22.17 5.59
N LYS A 113 -6.00 21.51 4.43
CA LYS A 113 -7.12 20.97 3.65
C LYS A 113 -7.83 19.83 4.37
N SER A 114 -9.14 19.78 4.18
CA SER A 114 -9.98 18.67 4.66
C SER A 114 -9.92 17.51 3.67
N ALA A 115 -9.41 16.37 4.12
CA ALA A 115 -9.31 15.18 3.30
C ALA A 115 -10.16 14.04 3.86
N VAL A 116 -10.96 13.41 3.00
CA VAL A 116 -11.74 12.22 3.34
C VAL A 116 -11.14 11.01 2.62
N VAL A 117 -10.78 9.99 3.40
CA VAL A 117 -10.32 8.71 2.87
C VAL A 117 -11.44 7.67 3.00
N ILE A 118 -11.93 7.18 1.87
CA ILE A 118 -12.99 6.16 1.83
C ILE A 118 -12.34 4.77 1.82
N GLY A 119 -12.41 4.09 2.95
CA GLY A 119 -11.81 2.78 3.18
C GLY A 119 -10.68 2.82 4.19
N ARG A 120 -10.44 1.68 4.86
CA ARG A 120 -9.46 1.54 5.94
C ARG A 120 -8.61 0.28 5.82
N SER A 121 -8.30 -0.11 4.59
CA SER A 121 -7.41 -1.25 4.32
C SER A 121 -5.99 -0.96 4.80
N ASN A 122 -5.26 -1.99 5.20
CA ASN A 122 -3.87 -1.84 5.63
C ASN A 122 -2.94 -1.52 4.46
N ILE A 123 -3.36 -1.83 3.22
CA ILE A 123 -2.55 -1.68 2.02
C ILE A 123 -2.75 -0.35 1.29
N VAL A 124 -3.90 0.34 1.49
CA VAL A 124 -4.18 1.63 0.83
C VAL A 124 -4.77 2.65 1.78
N GLY A 125 -5.94 2.38 2.41
CA GLY A 125 -6.68 3.41 3.16
C GLY A 125 -5.91 3.98 4.35
N LYS A 126 -5.38 3.12 5.22
CA LYS A 126 -4.57 3.58 6.36
C LYS A 126 -3.28 4.28 5.91
N PRO A 127 -2.47 3.71 5.00
CA PRO A 127 -1.30 4.41 4.48
C PRO A 127 -1.61 5.76 3.85
N MET A 128 -2.68 5.86 3.06
CA MET A 128 -3.09 7.14 2.47
C MET A 128 -3.45 8.17 3.53
N SER A 129 -4.14 7.76 4.59
CA SER A 129 -4.49 8.66 5.70
C SER A 129 -3.24 9.19 6.40
N GLN A 130 -2.25 8.33 6.65
CA GLN A 130 -1.00 8.75 7.29
C GLN A 130 -0.20 9.71 6.41
N LEU A 131 -0.12 9.45 5.10
CA LEU A 131 0.54 10.34 4.16
C LEU A 131 -0.12 11.73 4.10
N LEU A 132 -1.43 11.80 4.11
CA LEU A 132 -2.17 13.08 4.13
C LEU A 132 -1.99 13.83 5.46
N ILE A 133 -1.91 13.11 6.58
CA ILE A 133 -1.58 13.71 7.89
C ILE A 133 -0.17 14.31 7.86
N GLU A 134 0.81 13.61 7.30
CA GLU A 134 2.19 14.10 7.17
C GLU A 134 2.26 15.38 6.30
N GLU A 135 1.38 15.51 5.30
CA GLU A 135 1.22 16.74 4.50
C GLU A 135 0.37 17.82 5.21
N SER A 136 0.10 17.65 6.50
CA SER A 136 -0.67 18.59 7.34
C SER A 136 -2.14 18.77 6.91
N CYS A 137 -2.75 17.76 6.30
CA CYS A 137 -4.19 17.73 6.07
C CYS A 137 -4.95 17.39 7.37
N THR A 138 -6.20 17.85 7.47
CA THR A 138 -7.18 17.33 8.43
C THR A 138 -7.85 16.10 7.80
N VAL A 139 -7.61 14.90 8.35
CA VAL A 139 -8.03 13.65 7.70
C VAL A 139 -9.20 13.00 8.42
N THR A 140 -10.24 12.70 7.67
CA THR A 140 -11.37 11.89 8.11
C THR A 140 -11.39 10.56 7.37
N VAL A 141 -11.40 9.44 8.09
CA VAL A 141 -11.51 8.09 7.50
C VAL A 141 -12.95 7.61 7.61
N VAL A 142 -13.57 7.31 6.46
CA VAL A 142 -14.92 6.76 6.38
C VAL A 142 -14.90 5.32 5.85
N HIS A 143 -15.89 4.53 6.24
CA HIS A 143 -15.99 3.11 5.90
C HIS A 143 -17.44 2.65 5.91
N SER A 144 -17.71 1.41 5.55
CA SER A 144 -19.05 0.82 5.43
C SER A 144 -19.97 0.91 6.67
N LYS A 145 -19.43 1.33 7.82
CA LYS A 145 -20.21 1.56 9.07
C LYS A 145 -20.35 3.04 9.40
N THR A 146 -19.77 3.92 8.60
CA THR A 146 -19.91 5.38 8.77
C THR A 146 -21.31 5.80 8.36
N LYS A 147 -21.94 6.61 9.19
CA LYS A 147 -23.26 7.22 8.89
C LYS A 147 -23.07 8.48 8.07
N GLU A 148 -24.01 8.79 7.21
CA GLU A 148 -24.08 10.03 6.41
C GLU A 148 -22.76 10.32 5.64
N ILE A 149 -22.22 9.29 4.94
CA ILE A 149 -20.94 9.41 4.20
C ILE A 149 -20.99 10.56 3.21
N GLU A 150 -22.10 10.75 2.51
CA GLU A 150 -22.31 11.83 1.54
C GLU A 150 -22.10 13.20 2.17
N LYS A 151 -22.60 13.41 3.38
CA LYS A 151 -22.46 14.66 4.12
C LYS A 151 -21.00 14.90 4.54
N VAL A 152 -20.31 13.85 4.96
CA VAL A 152 -18.87 13.94 5.30
C VAL A 152 -18.05 14.27 4.05
N CYS A 153 -18.31 13.58 2.94
CA CYS A 153 -17.60 13.80 1.68
C CYS A 153 -17.86 15.17 1.06
N SER A 154 -19.08 15.70 1.17
CA SER A 154 -19.45 16.99 0.58
C SER A 154 -18.71 18.19 1.21
N GLN A 155 -18.09 17.99 2.37
CA GLN A 155 -17.34 19.03 3.08
C GLN A 155 -15.82 18.92 2.86
N ALA A 156 -15.38 17.95 2.06
CA ALA A 156 -13.97 17.67 1.84
C ALA A 156 -13.41 18.44 0.63
N ASP A 157 -12.19 18.95 0.76
CA ASP A 157 -11.41 19.48 -0.37
C ASP A 157 -10.83 18.32 -1.21
N ILE A 158 -10.53 17.18 -0.54
CA ILE A 158 -9.87 16.03 -1.14
C ILE A 158 -10.65 14.77 -0.76
N ILE A 159 -10.92 13.91 -1.74
CA ILE A 159 -11.51 12.60 -1.52
C ILE A 159 -10.57 11.55 -2.12
N ALA A 160 -10.01 10.70 -1.25
CA ALA A 160 -9.21 9.54 -1.65
C ALA A 160 -10.02 8.25 -1.47
N VAL A 161 -10.21 7.51 -2.55
CA VAL A 161 -11.02 6.28 -2.55
C VAL A 161 -10.11 5.06 -2.58
N SER A 162 -10.18 4.24 -1.53
CA SER A 162 -9.40 2.99 -1.39
C SER A 162 -10.05 1.78 -2.08
N TYR A 163 -11.13 1.95 -2.83
CA TYR A 163 -11.81 0.88 -3.54
C TYR A 163 -11.43 0.85 -5.01
N THR A 164 -11.00 -0.31 -5.49
CA THR A 164 -10.71 -0.55 -6.91
C THR A 164 -11.94 -0.91 -7.75
N HIS A 165 -13.13 -0.95 -7.15
CA HIS A 165 -14.39 -1.25 -7.84
C HIS A 165 -15.15 0.03 -8.23
N LEU A 166 -14.52 0.91 -8.99
CA LEU A 166 -15.29 1.75 -9.91
C LEU A 166 -15.91 0.81 -10.92
N ARG A 167 -17.20 0.55 -10.80
CA ARG A 167 -17.95 -0.19 -11.81
C ARG A 167 -17.86 0.60 -13.10
N ALA A 168 -17.71 -0.09 -14.23
CA ALA A 168 -17.57 0.52 -15.56
C ALA A 168 -18.67 1.54 -15.95
N HIS A 169 -19.74 1.64 -15.16
CA HIS A 169 -20.84 2.59 -15.32
C HIS A 169 -20.61 3.96 -14.65
N GLU A 170 -19.58 4.12 -13.81
CA GLU A 170 -19.32 5.37 -13.08
C GLU A 170 -18.32 6.26 -13.81
N THR A 171 -17.63 5.75 -14.83
CA THR A 171 -16.65 6.48 -15.65
C THR A 171 -17.24 7.12 -16.91
N GLN A 172 -18.57 7.04 -17.14
CA GLN A 172 -19.25 7.56 -18.32
C GLN A 172 -20.18 8.75 -18.01
N ARG A 173 -19.85 9.59 -17.00
CA ARG A 173 -20.55 10.87 -16.83
C ARG A 173 -19.57 12.02 -16.78
#